data_e9b8e3d631a7331f820f9ce7a57f3c31
#
_entry.id   e9b8e3d631a7331f820f9ce7a57f3c31
#
_cell.length_a   1.000
_cell.length_b   1.000
_cell.length_c   1.000
_cell.angle_alpha   90.00
_cell.angle_beta   90.00
_cell.angle_gamma   90.00
#
_symmetry.space_group_name_H-M   'P 1'
#
loop_
_entity.id
_entity.type
_entity.pdbx_description
1 polymer ?
#
loop_
_entity_poly.entity_id
_entity_poly.type
_entity_poly.pdbx_seq_one_letter_code
_entity_poly.pdbx_strand_id
1 'polypeptide(L)'
;STDEDRAVVHYKDYLKQNGENASYGAEFLMQKTAGQLHASLSYTWAKSDLKFPDLNRGQAFPSDYDFRHNVKILLVYMWGKGYRVAAGWNYSTGRPFTLPNSVSPRTDFSGRYFIASDINNYRMPAFHRLDLNLDREYLTKRGRKNWFGISVYNAYNRINPFYVTPEADGKLKVLT
;
A
#
# COMPACT_ATOMS: atom_id res chain seq x y z
N SER A 1 -44.12 23.50 21.89
CA SER A 1 -43.72 22.11 21.59
C SER A 1 -43.12 22.09 20.19
N THR A 2 -41.84 22.33 20.12
CA THR A 2 -41.07 22.29 18.87
C THR A 2 -40.36 20.96 18.87
N ASP A 3 -40.95 19.95 18.25
CA ASP A 3 -40.23 18.77 17.80
C ASP A 3 -39.32 19.21 16.64
N GLU A 4 -38.06 19.33 16.95
CA GLU A 4 -37.03 19.45 15.97
C GLU A 4 -37.04 18.17 15.09
N ASP A 5 -37.44 18.31 13.85
CA ASP A 5 -37.18 17.36 12.78
C ASP A 5 -35.67 17.18 12.67
N ARG A 6 -35.09 16.31 13.51
CA ARG A 6 -33.78 15.76 13.27
C ARG A 6 -33.92 14.88 12.03
N ALA A 7 -33.55 15.44 10.89
CA ALA A 7 -33.40 14.69 9.66
C ALA A 7 -32.48 13.48 9.97
N VAL A 8 -33.07 12.31 10.06
CA VAL A 8 -32.31 11.05 10.21
C VAL A 8 -31.59 10.84 8.89
N VAL A 9 -30.36 11.27 8.85
CA VAL A 9 -29.50 11.05 7.68
C VAL A 9 -29.16 9.58 7.60
N HIS A 10 -29.78 8.88 6.68
CA HIS A 10 -29.46 7.48 6.44
C HIS A 10 -28.12 7.36 5.73
N TYR A 11 -27.23 6.49 6.20
CA TYR A 11 -25.94 6.24 5.56
C TYR A 11 -26.06 5.89 4.06
N LYS A 12 -27.20 5.35 3.62
CA LYS A 12 -27.52 5.06 2.22
C LYS A 12 -27.55 6.30 1.33
N ASP A 13 -27.83 7.47 1.90
CA ASP A 13 -27.87 8.73 1.14
C ASP A 13 -26.48 9.20 0.71
N TYR A 14 -25.43 8.65 1.35
CA TYR A 14 -24.03 8.88 0.99
C TYR A 14 -23.46 7.81 0.05
N LEU A 15 -24.20 6.74 -0.23
CA LEU A 15 -23.75 5.69 -1.12
C LEU A 15 -24.03 6.04 -2.58
N LYS A 16 -23.00 6.09 -3.39
CA LYS A 16 -23.14 6.19 -4.84
C LYS A 16 -23.58 4.84 -5.39
N GLN A 17 -24.80 4.76 -5.95
CA GLN A 17 -25.41 3.50 -6.36
C GLN A 17 -25.20 3.15 -7.83
N ASN A 18 -24.86 4.11 -8.68
CA ASN A 18 -24.78 3.92 -10.14
C ASN A 18 -23.36 3.86 -10.65
N GLY A 19 -22.47 3.13 -9.92
CA GLY A 19 -21.07 2.99 -10.29
C GLY A 19 -20.79 1.66 -11.01
N GLU A 20 -19.87 1.71 -11.94
CA GLU A 20 -19.27 0.54 -12.59
C GLU A 20 -17.87 0.33 -12.02
N ASN A 21 -17.50 -0.94 -11.80
CA ASN A 21 -16.14 -1.34 -11.44
C ASN A 21 -15.64 -2.36 -12.46
N ALA A 22 -14.48 -2.09 -13.05
CA ALA A 22 -13.76 -3.02 -13.92
C ALA A 22 -12.41 -3.36 -13.29
N SER A 23 -12.22 -4.63 -12.92
CA SER A 23 -10.96 -5.10 -12.35
C SER A 23 -10.48 -6.34 -13.08
N TYR A 24 -9.20 -6.36 -13.48
CA TYR A 24 -8.56 -7.49 -14.14
C TYR A 24 -7.07 -7.50 -13.85
N GLY A 25 -6.44 -8.65 -14.02
CA GLY A 25 -5.02 -8.80 -13.75
C GLY A 25 -4.46 -10.15 -14.13
N ALA A 26 -3.18 -10.33 -13.86
CA ALA A 26 -2.47 -11.58 -14.03
C ALA A 26 -1.49 -11.77 -12.86
N GLU A 27 -1.33 -13.01 -12.45
CA GLU A 27 -0.43 -13.40 -11.37
C GLU A 27 0.58 -14.44 -11.86
N PHE A 28 1.81 -14.30 -11.39
CA PHE A 28 2.89 -15.25 -11.65
C PHE A 28 3.54 -15.64 -10.33
N LEU A 29 3.70 -16.95 -10.11
CA LEU A 29 4.39 -17.50 -8.95
C LEU A 29 5.45 -18.50 -9.39
N MET A 30 6.68 -18.29 -8.96
CA MET A 30 7.78 -19.23 -9.13
C MET A 30 8.35 -19.60 -7.76
N GLN A 31 8.53 -20.88 -7.52
CA GLN A 31 9.08 -21.37 -6.25
C GLN A 31 10.14 -22.46 -6.49
N LYS A 32 11.18 -22.39 -5.67
CA LYS A 32 12.17 -23.44 -5.53
C LYS A 32 12.23 -23.85 -4.06
N THR A 33 11.93 -25.11 -3.77
CA THR A 33 11.83 -25.63 -2.39
C THR A 33 12.82 -26.75 -2.08
N ALA A 34 13.69 -27.11 -3.04
CA ALA A 34 14.66 -28.17 -2.88
C ALA A 34 16.10 -27.67 -2.76
N GLY A 35 16.91 -28.40 -2.01
CA GLY A 35 18.31 -28.07 -1.76
C GLY A 35 18.51 -27.01 -0.69
N GLN A 36 19.70 -26.42 -0.66
CA GLN A 36 20.07 -25.42 0.35
C GLN A 36 19.46 -24.03 0.09
N LEU A 37 19.13 -23.73 -1.16
CA LEU A 37 18.51 -22.46 -1.55
C LEU A 37 17.03 -22.67 -1.82
N HIS A 38 16.21 -22.08 -0.97
CA HIS A 38 14.78 -21.93 -1.21
C HIS A 38 14.50 -20.51 -1.70
N ALA A 39 13.69 -20.39 -2.73
CA ALA A 39 13.37 -19.12 -3.35
C ALA A 39 11.89 -19.05 -3.72
N SER A 40 11.30 -17.90 -3.57
CA SER A 40 9.94 -17.61 -4.04
C SER A 40 9.93 -16.23 -4.69
N LEU A 41 9.37 -16.16 -5.89
CA LEU A 41 9.06 -14.92 -6.61
C LEU A 41 7.57 -14.90 -6.90
N SER A 42 6.89 -13.90 -6.42
CA SER A 42 5.49 -13.62 -6.76
C SER A 42 5.43 -12.26 -7.47
N TYR A 43 4.73 -12.21 -8.58
CA TYR A 43 4.44 -11.00 -9.31
C TYR A 43 2.95 -10.94 -9.63
N THR A 44 2.31 -9.83 -9.27
CA THR A 44 0.92 -9.53 -9.63
C THR A 44 0.89 -8.25 -10.45
N TRP A 45 0.27 -8.31 -11.61
CA TRP A 45 -0.17 -7.14 -12.35
C TRP A 45 -1.68 -7.07 -12.26
N ALA A 46 -2.20 -5.93 -11.80
CA ALA A 46 -3.64 -5.72 -11.67
C ALA A 46 -4.02 -4.31 -12.10
N LYS A 47 -5.22 -4.17 -12.65
CA LYS A 47 -5.84 -2.90 -12.96
C LYS A 47 -7.25 -2.89 -12.40
N SER A 48 -7.62 -1.81 -11.71
CA SER A 48 -8.96 -1.62 -11.16
C SER A 48 -9.39 -0.19 -11.38
N ASP A 49 -10.40 -0.02 -12.20
CA ASP A 49 -10.99 1.28 -12.54
C ASP A 49 -12.44 1.36 -12.03
N LEU A 50 -12.81 2.53 -11.57
CA LEU A 50 -14.17 2.91 -11.19
C LEU A 50 -14.71 3.93 -12.20
N LYS A 51 -16.02 3.87 -12.46
CA LYS A 51 -16.71 4.87 -13.28
C LYS A 51 -18.05 5.21 -12.65
N PHE A 52 -18.28 6.48 -12.41
CA PHE A 52 -19.54 7.02 -11.88
C PHE A 52 -19.98 8.19 -12.76
N PRO A 53 -21.26 8.30 -13.10
CA PRO A 53 -21.76 9.41 -13.93
C PRO A 53 -21.44 10.79 -13.35
N ASP A 54 -21.52 10.90 -12.01
CA ASP A 54 -21.40 12.18 -11.28
C ASP A 54 -19.97 12.48 -10.82
N LEU A 55 -19.01 11.57 -11.05
CA LEU A 55 -17.62 11.74 -10.62
C LEU A 55 -16.70 11.79 -11.83
N ASN A 56 -15.63 12.57 -11.74
CA ASN A 56 -14.62 12.72 -12.79
C ASN A 56 -15.24 12.97 -14.18
N ARG A 57 -16.35 13.71 -14.23
CA ARG A 57 -17.09 14.02 -15.47
C ARG A 57 -17.58 12.77 -16.21
N GLY A 58 -17.90 11.70 -15.48
CA GLY A 58 -18.30 10.42 -16.03
C GLY A 58 -17.16 9.60 -16.64
N GLN A 59 -15.92 10.02 -16.49
CA GLN A 59 -14.74 9.28 -16.97
C GLN A 59 -14.30 8.23 -15.95
N ALA A 60 -13.75 7.12 -16.46
CA ALA A 60 -13.17 6.10 -15.60
C ALA A 60 -11.89 6.60 -14.90
N PHE A 61 -11.71 6.23 -13.65
CA PHE A 61 -10.56 6.58 -12.82
C PHE A 61 -10.09 5.39 -11.99
N PRO A 62 -8.82 5.32 -11.59
CA PRO A 62 -8.30 4.21 -10.80
C PRO A 62 -9.03 4.10 -9.45
N SER A 63 -9.34 2.89 -9.00
CA SER A 63 -9.82 2.65 -7.64
C SER A 63 -8.70 2.84 -6.62
N ASP A 64 -9.04 3.06 -5.34
CA ASP A 64 -8.06 3.19 -4.24
C ASP A 64 -7.16 1.96 -4.10
N TYR A 65 -7.61 0.82 -4.63
CA TYR A 65 -6.93 -0.48 -4.56
C TYR A 65 -6.17 -0.82 -5.85
N ASP A 66 -6.02 0.10 -6.80
CA ASP A 66 -5.27 -0.11 -8.04
C ASP A 66 -3.75 -0.11 -7.78
N PHE A 67 -3.26 -1.17 -7.15
CA PHE A 67 -1.83 -1.44 -7.05
C PHE A 67 -1.35 -2.13 -8.33
N ARG A 68 -0.96 -1.36 -9.33
CA ARG A 68 -0.69 -1.83 -10.69
C ARG A 68 0.33 -2.96 -10.77
N HIS A 69 1.39 -2.89 -9.98
CA HIS A 69 2.43 -3.90 -9.90
C HIS A 69 2.74 -4.22 -8.45
N ASN A 70 2.80 -5.50 -8.12
CA ASN A 70 3.23 -5.99 -6.82
C ASN A 70 4.25 -7.11 -7.05
N VAL A 71 5.44 -7.00 -6.45
CA VAL A 71 6.51 -7.99 -6.53
C VAL A 71 6.91 -8.38 -5.13
N LYS A 72 7.01 -9.68 -4.87
CA LYS A 72 7.56 -10.22 -3.62
C LYS A 72 8.63 -11.25 -3.95
N ILE A 73 9.80 -11.07 -3.39
CA ILE A 73 10.93 -12.00 -3.52
C ILE A 73 11.30 -12.46 -2.12
N LEU A 74 11.37 -13.75 -1.92
CA LEU A 74 11.90 -14.36 -0.71
C LEU A 74 13.01 -15.34 -1.09
N LEU A 75 14.16 -15.15 -0.51
CA LEU A 75 15.31 -16.05 -0.63
C LEU A 75 15.68 -16.56 0.76
N VAL A 76 15.84 -17.85 0.89
CA VAL A 76 16.30 -18.49 2.12
C VAL A 76 17.42 -19.45 1.77
N TYR A 77 18.60 -19.21 2.34
CA TYR A 77 19.75 -20.07 2.15
C TYR A 77 20.11 -20.79 3.46
N MET A 78 20.10 -22.11 3.40
CA MET A 78 20.48 -22.96 4.52
C MET A 78 21.98 -23.26 4.44
N TRP A 79 22.72 -22.61 5.32
CA TRP A 79 24.15 -22.82 5.42
C TRP A 79 24.42 -23.86 6.51
N GLY A 80 25.29 -24.79 6.27
CA GLY A 80 25.62 -25.88 7.20
C GLY A 80 25.78 -25.46 8.67
N LYS A 81 25.71 -26.41 9.60
CA LYS A 81 25.76 -26.19 11.06
C LYS A 81 24.56 -25.40 11.63
N GLY A 82 23.39 -25.49 10.96
CA GLY A 82 22.14 -24.90 11.44
C GLY A 82 21.99 -23.41 11.17
N TYR A 83 22.86 -22.81 10.38
CA TYR A 83 22.68 -21.41 9.96
C TYR A 83 21.67 -21.29 8.82
N ARG A 84 20.85 -20.24 8.89
CA ARG A 84 19.90 -19.84 7.87
C ARG A 84 19.98 -18.33 7.65
N VAL A 85 20.17 -17.94 6.40
CA VAL A 85 20.12 -16.54 5.96
C VAL A 85 18.89 -16.37 5.11
N ALA A 86 18.11 -15.32 5.38
CA ALA A 86 16.94 -15.00 4.57
C ALA A 86 16.97 -13.53 4.14
N ALA A 87 16.48 -13.29 2.92
CA ALA A 87 16.28 -11.96 2.37
C ALA A 87 14.88 -11.89 1.78
N GLY A 88 14.09 -10.90 2.21
CA GLY A 88 12.76 -10.63 1.72
C GLY A 88 12.71 -9.25 1.09
N TRP A 89 12.36 -9.15 -0.21
CA TRP A 89 12.17 -7.90 -0.89
C TRP A 89 10.74 -7.76 -1.38
N ASN A 90 10.13 -6.62 -1.04
CA ASN A 90 8.77 -6.28 -1.44
C ASN A 90 8.80 -4.98 -2.24
N TYR A 91 8.04 -4.96 -3.33
CA TYR A 91 7.78 -3.78 -4.14
C TYR A 91 6.30 -3.69 -4.45
N SER A 92 5.74 -2.49 -4.37
CA SER A 92 4.39 -2.19 -4.83
C SER A 92 4.36 -0.81 -5.47
N THR A 93 3.68 -0.66 -6.60
CA THR A 93 3.35 0.67 -7.10
C THR A 93 2.48 1.39 -6.07
N GLY A 94 2.66 2.71 -5.97
CA GLY A 94 1.86 3.51 -5.07
C GLY A 94 0.37 3.43 -5.39
N ARG A 95 -0.46 3.54 -4.37
CA ARG A 95 -1.92 3.62 -4.54
C ARG A 95 -2.33 4.92 -5.21
N PRO A 96 -3.44 4.94 -5.93
CA PRO A 96 -4.10 6.16 -6.34
C PRO A 96 -4.50 7.00 -5.13
N PHE A 97 -4.48 8.30 -5.31
CA PHE A 97 -4.77 9.26 -4.27
C PHE A 97 -5.40 10.53 -4.89
N THR A 98 -6.38 11.10 -4.20
CA THR A 98 -6.98 12.36 -4.61
C THR A 98 -6.13 13.51 -4.11
N LEU A 99 -5.42 14.16 -5.01
CA LEU A 99 -4.64 15.35 -4.70
C LEU A 99 -5.50 16.59 -4.98
N PRO A 100 -5.74 17.44 -3.98
CA PRO A 100 -6.39 18.72 -4.20
C PRO A 100 -5.58 19.59 -5.16
N ASN A 101 -6.24 20.18 -6.13
CA ASN A 101 -5.60 21.03 -7.14
C ASN A 101 -5.89 22.52 -6.96
N SER A 102 -6.74 22.85 -5.98
CA SER A 102 -6.99 24.23 -5.59
C SER A 102 -7.30 24.36 -4.10
N VAL A 103 -7.11 25.55 -3.58
CA VAL A 103 -7.44 25.92 -2.20
C VAL A 103 -8.45 27.07 -2.27
N SER A 104 -9.64 26.86 -1.74
CA SER A 104 -10.61 27.92 -1.62
C SER A 104 -10.44 28.61 -0.26
N PRO A 105 -10.26 29.94 -0.22
CA PRO A 105 -10.34 30.67 1.03
C PRO A 105 -11.78 30.60 1.56
N ARG A 106 -11.93 30.19 2.80
CA ARG A 106 -13.22 30.29 3.47
C ARG A 106 -13.42 31.69 3.99
N THR A 107 -14.63 32.22 3.86
CA THR A 107 -15.00 33.51 4.42
C THR A 107 -15.42 33.44 5.89
N ASP A 108 -15.59 32.23 6.43
CA ASP A 108 -15.85 31.97 7.84
C ASP A 108 -14.56 31.56 8.58
N PHE A 109 -14.48 31.70 9.87
CA PHE A 109 -13.33 31.50 10.72
C PHE A 109 -12.76 30.05 10.75
N SER A 110 -13.19 29.14 9.91
CA SER A 110 -12.92 27.71 10.01
C SER A 110 -11.87 27.16 9.04
N GLY A 111 -11.11 28.00 8.35
CA GLY A 111 -9.90 27.56 7.63
C GLY A 111 -10.02 27.49 6.10
N ARG A 112 -9.10 26.78 5.48
CA ARG A 112 -9.00 26.62 4.03
C ARG A 112 -9.60 25.28 3.60
N TYR A 113 -10.39 25.28 2.53
CA TYR A 113 -10.81 24.04 1.88
C TYR A 113 -9.85 23.64 0.76
N PHE A 114 -9.49 22.38 0.73
CA PHE A 114 -8.84 21.80 -0.41
C PHE A 114 -9.89 21.24 -1.37
N ILE A 115 -9.84 21.69 -2.61
CA ILE A 115 -10.76 21.27 -3.66
C ILE A 115 -10.01 20.37 -4.62
N ALA A 116 -10.52 19.15 -4.85
CA ALA A 116 -10.06 18.28 -5.90
C ALA A 116 -11.07 18.29 -7.05
N SER A 117 -10.63 18.52 -8.28
CA SER A 117 -11.50 18.44 -9.45
C SER A 117 -11.79 16.99 -9.85
N ASP A 118 -10.83 16.12 -9.63
CA ASP A 118 -10.90 14.72 -10.06
C ASP A 118 -10.44 13.81 -8.92
N ILE A 119 -11.15 12.70 -8.72
CA ILE A 119 -10.83 11.68 -7.72
C ILE A 119 -9.69 10.81 -8.26
N ASN A 120 -8.75 10.42 -7.37
CA ASN A 120 -7.62 9.55 -7.69
C ASN A 120 -6.76 10.04 -8.87
N ASN A 121 -6.61 11.36 -8.95
CA ASN A 121 -5.87 12.08 -9.99
C ASN A 121 -4.34 12.00 -9.81
N TYR A 122 -3.85 11.45 -8.72
CA TYR A 122 -2.43 11.31 -8.41
C TYR A 122 -2.12 9.88 -7.97
N ARG A 123 -0.90 9.44 -8.19
CA ARG A 123 -0.41 8.14 -7.69
C ARG A 123 0.73 8.36 -6.70
N MET A 124 0.59 7.78 -5.52
CA MET A 124 1.64 7.80 -4.50
C MET A 124 2.95 7.23 -5.05
N PRO A 125 4.11 7.66 -4.55
CA PRO A 125 5.37 7.02 -4.86
C PRO A 125 5.35 5.53 -4.51
N ALA A 126 6.13 4.74 -5.23
CA ALA A 126 6.21 3.31 -5.02
C ALA A 126 6.78 2.97 -3.64
N PHE A 127 6.21 1.95 -3.02
CA PHE A 127 6.73 1.33 -1.81
C PHE A 127 7.75 0.24 -2.20
N HIS A 128 8.89 0.20 -1.52
CA HIS A 128 9.74 -1.00 -1.54
C HIS A 128 10.58 -1.12 -0.27
N ARG A 129 10.87 -2.35 0.13
CA ARG A 129 11.61 -2.65 1.36
C ARG A 129 12.38 -3.95 1.20
N LEU A 130 13.61 -3.97 1.73
CA LEU A 130 14.43 -5.15 1.89
C LEU A 130 14.56 -5.47 3.38
N ASP A 131 14.21 -6.68 3.75
CA ASP A 131 14.38 -7.22 5.10
C ASP A 131 15.39 -8.37 5.04
N LEU A 132 16.30 -8.42 6.01
CA LEU A 132 17.33 -9.45 6.11
C LEU A 132 17.18 -10.16 7.46
N ASN A 133 17.44 -11.47 7.44
CA ASN A 133 17.44 -12.28 8.64
C ASN A 133 18.64 -13.23 8.62
N LEU A 134 19.26 -13.39 9.78
CA LEU A 134 20.26 -14.43 10.04
C LEU A 134 19.84 -15.15 11.30
N ASP A 135 19.63 -16.45 11.20
CA ASP A 135 19.36 -17.27 12.38
C ASP A 135 20.21 -18.55 12.40
N ARG A 136 20.34 -19.13 13.58
CA ARG A 136 21.04 -20.37 13.82
C ARG A 136 20.25 -21.25 14.79
N GLU A 137 19.96 -22.46 14.35
CA GLU A 137 19.49 -23.55 15.22
C GLU A 137 20.69 -24.36 15.69
N TYR A 138 20.74 -24.69 16.98
CA TYR A 138 21.79 -25.52 17.55
C TYR A 138 21.24 -26.39 18.69
N LEU A 139 21.90 -27.52 18.88
CA LEU A 139 21.65 -28.42 20.00
C LEU A 139 22.55 -28.05 21.16
N THR A 140 21.97 -27.91 22.35
CA THR A 140 22.74 -27.79 23.58
C THR A 140 23.39 -29.14 23.95
N LYS A 141 24.37 -29.14 24.86
CA LYS A 141 24.97 -30.34 25.41
C LYS A 141 23.96 -31.32 26.05
N ARG A 142 22.79 -30.82 26.44
CA ARG A 142 21.68 -31.61 27.01
C ARG A 142 20.66 -32.06 25.97
N GLY A 143 20.96 -31.96 24.66
CA GLY A 143 20.08 -32.36 23.57
C GLY A 143 18.88 -31.45 23.32
N ARG A 144 18.80 -30.27 23.94
CA ARG A 144 17.71 -29.30 23.70
C ARG A 144 18.02 -28.48 22.45
N LYS A 145 17.02 -28.34 21.59
CA LYS A 145 17.08 -27.42 20.44
C LYS A 145 16.90 -25.99 20.90
N ASN A 146 17.82 -25.14 20.55
CA ASN A 146 17.75 -23.70 20.74
C ASN A 146 17.96 -23.02 19.39
N TRP A 147 17.43 -21.80 19.26
CA TRP A 147 17.72 -20.95 18.13
C TRP A 147 18.04 -19.53 18.59
N PHE A 148 18.82 -18.84 17.81
CA PHE A 148 19.15 -17.43 17.97
C PHE A 148 19.07 -16.78 16.59
N GLY A 149 18.51 -15.56 16.50
CA GLY A 149 18.38 -14.86 15.25
C GLY A 149 18.49 -13.35 15.42
N ILE A 150 18.93 -12.71 14.33
CA ILE A 150 18.98 -11.25 14.19
C ILE A 150 18.23 -10.91 12.90
N SER A 151 17.35 -9.93 12.96
CA SER A 151 16.62 -9.41 11.82
C SER A 151 16.88 -7.92 11.64
N VAL A 152 17.08 -7.52 10.40
CA VAL A 152 17.21 -6.11 10.00
C VAL A 152 16.05 -5.81 9.05
N TYR A 153 15.16 -4.92 9.49
CA TYR A 153 14.07 -4.42 8.66
C TYR A 153 14.52 -3.19 7.88
N ASN A 154 14.03 -3.06 6.66
CA ASN A 154 14.34 -1.93 5.80
C ASN A 154 15.85 -1.69 5.66
N ALA A 155 16.58 -2.74 5.25
CA ALA A 155 18.05 -2.81 5.30
C ALA A 155 18.76 -1.68 4.53
N TYR A 156 18.12 -1.06 3.53
CA TYR A 156 18.65 0.11 2.82
C TYR A 156 18.01 1.44 3.23
N ASN A 157 17.32 1.46 4.37
CA ASN A 157 16.72 2.67 4.98
C ASN A 157 15.84 3.48 4.01
N ARG A 158 15.01 2.80 3.23
CA ARG A 158 14.05 3.46 2.32
C ARG A 158 12.99 4.20 3.11
N ILE A 159 12.86 5.47 2.88
CA ILE A 159 11.74 6.28 3.36
C ILE A 159 10.52 5.99 2.47
N ASN A 160 9.61 5.15 2.96
CA ASN A 160 8.40 4.81 2.24
C ASN A 160 7.28 5.80 2.59
N PRO A 161 6.64 6.41 1.59
CA PRO A 161 5.61 7.40 1.84
C PRO A 161 4.35 6.75 2.44
N PHE A 162 3.86 7.32 3.53
CA PHE A 162 2.60 6.92 4.15
C PHE A 162 1.43 7.76 3.64
N TYR A 163 1.66 9.07 3.52
CA TYR A 163 0.64 10.03 3.10
C TYR A 163 1.28 11.24 2.41
N VAL A 164 0.53 11.92 1.56
CA VAL A 164 0.94 13.15 0.89
C VAL A 164 -0.07 14.24 1.21
N THR A 165 0.43 15.39 1.65
CA THR A 165 -0.39 16.58 1.89
C THR A 165 0.10 17.73 1.02
N PRO A 166 -0.80 18.53 0.44
CA PRO A 166 -0.40 19.79 -0.17
C PRO A 166 0.00 20.79 0.92
N GLU A 167 1.11 21.49 0.72
CA GLU A 167 1.51 22.63 1.53
C GLU A 167 0.94 23.94 0.95
N ALA A 168 0.95 25.00 1.77
CA ALA A 168 0.41 26.31 1.39
C ALA A 168 1.14 26.96 0.22
N ASP A 169 2.38 26.55 -0.04
CA ASP A 169 3.23 27.01 -1.16
C ASP A 169 3.04 26.20 -2.45
N GLY A 170 2.07 25.28 -2.48
CA GLY A 170 1.79 24.40 -3.62
C GLY A 170 2.69 23.18 -3.74
N LYS A 171 3.64 22.98 -2.81
CA LYS A 171 4.46 21.78 -2.76
C LYS A 171 3.76 20.64 -2.07
N LEU A 172 4.20 19.42 -2.38
CA LEU A 172 3.71 18.21 -1.76
C LEU A 172 4.63 17.81 -0.60
N LYS A 173 4.07 17.73 0.59
CA LYS A 173 4.74 17.15 1.74
C LYS A 173 4.43 15.67 1.82
N VAL A 174 5.47 14.86 1.80
CA VAL A 174 5.37 13.41 1.98
C VAL A 174 5.57 13.12 3.46
N LEU A 175 4.56 12.51 4.09
CA LEU A 175 4.67 11.97 5.44
C LEU A 175 5.13 10.51 5.36
N THR A 176 6.11 10.16 6.17
CA THR A 176 6.83 8.88 6.17
C THR A 176 6.81 8.23 7.52
#